data_b43f7202868f1772e4ceb1effe0dca83
#
_entry.id   b43f7202868f1772e4ceb1effe0dca83
#
_cell.length_a   1.000
_cell.length_b   1.000
_cell.length_c   1.000
_cell.angle_alpha   90.00
_cell.angle_beta   90.00
_cell.angle_gamma   90.00
#
_symmetry.space_group_name_H-M   'P 1'
#
loop_
_entity.id
_entity.type
_entity.pdbx_description
1 polymer ?
#
loop_
_entity_poly.entity_id
_entity_poly.type
_entity_poly.pdbx_seq_one_letter_code
_entity_poly.pdbx_strand_id
1 'polypeptide(L)'
;MESKQILDKLNQARRALDSLSQVEIMDEWQFDNELNVWYLHLSIVIECETPYFPQKSQWFFVVGSEYPKGKIKVYPDVENSITVTLYHQANNSKIERNGLWRKGALCLEVSTIPNYQSEPYSVDERLLYHAKRAICWLELVY
;
A
#
# COMPACT_ATOMS: atom_id res chain seq x y z
N MET A 1 9.38 7.21 23.38
CA MET A 1 10.68 6.60 23.00
C MET A 1 10.48 5.59 21.88
N GLU A 2 9.68 4.56 22.09
CA GLU A 2 9.40 3.57 21.05
C GLU A 2 8.72 4.20 19.84
N SER A 3 7.79 5.12 20.06
CA SER A 3 7.08 5.80 18.97
C SER A 3 8.02 6.58 18.06
N LYS A 4 9.05 7.20 18.64
CA LYS A 4 10.03 7.92 17.83
C LYS A 4 10.89 6.98 17.00
N GLN A 5 11.29 5.85 17.58
CA GLN A 5 12.11 4.85 16.88
C GLN A 5 11.38 4.25 15.70
N ILE A 6 10.11 3.88 15.87
CA ILE A 6 9.34 3.35 14.76
C ILE A 6 9.09 4.43 13.69
N LEU A 7 8.80 5.66 14.10
CA LEU A 7 8.56 6.73 13.13
C LEU A 7 9.82 7.04 12.31
N ASP A 8 11.00 6.97 12.93
CA ASP A 8 12.26 7.15 12.18
C ASP A 8 12.43 6.06 11.12
N LYS A 9 12.12 4.80 11.46
CA LYS A 9 12.15 3.69 10.49
C LYS A 9 11.13 3.90 9.38
N LEU A 10 9.92 4.30 9.72
CA LEU A 10 8.86 4.53 8.74
C LEU A 10 9.21 5.68 7.80
N ASN A 11 9.80 6.74 8.31
CA ASN A 11 10.23 7.86 7.47
C ASN A 11 11.38 7.45 6.55
N GLN A 12 12.28 6.59 7.01
CA GLN A 12 13.33 6.02 6.17
C GLN A 12 12.72 5.17 5.05
N ALA A 13 11.75 4.33 5.37
CA ALA A 13 11.05 3.53 4.37
C ALA A 13 10.32 4.41 3.35
N ARG A 14 9.68 5.48 3.81
CA ARG A 14 9.00 6.42 2.92
C ARG A 14 9.96 7.08 1.94
N ARG A 15 11.14 7.47 2.41
CA ARG A 15 12.15 8.08 1.54
C ARG A 15 12.59 7.13 0.43
N ALA A 16 12.64 5.82 0.71
CA ALA A 16 12.98 4.84 -0.31
C ALA A 16 11.97 4.81 -1.46
N LEU A 17 10.71 5.16 -1.20
CA LEU A 17 9.67 5.23 -2.24
C LEU A 17 9.93 6.36 -3.25
N ASP A 18 10.75 7.34 -2.92
CA ASP A 18 11.07 8.44 -3.84
C ASP A 18 11.78 7.95 -5.10
N SER A 19 12.34 6.73 -5.09
CA SER A 19 12.93 6.12 -6.28
C SER A 19 11.88 5.68 -7.31
N LEU A 20 10.61 5.62 -6.94
CA LEU A 20 9.53 5.18 -7.81
C LEU A 20 8.80 6.41 -8.36
N SER A 21 8.98 6.68 -9.66
CA SER A 21 8.31 7.82 -10.30
C SER A 21 6.80 7.69 -10.35
N GLN A 22 6.28 6.47 -10.24
CA GLN A 22 4.84 6.20 -10.28
C GLN A 22 4.13 6.42 -8.94
N VAL A 23 4.89 6.67 -7.87
CA VAL A 23 4.35 6.85 -6.52
C VAL A 23 4.47 8.30 -6.11
N GLU A 24 3.35 8.86 -5.62
CA GLU A 24 3.31 10.21 -5.05
C GLU A 24 2.79 10.12 -3.62
N ILE A 25 3.59 10.54 -2.66
CA ILE A 25 3.20 10.55 -1.25
C ILE A 25 2.25 11.72 -1.01
N MET A 26 1.07 11.43 -0.46
CA MET A 26 0.02 12.44 -0.24
C MET A 26 0.11 13.09 1.12
N ASP A 27 0.63 12.38 2.12
CA ASP A 27 0.65 12.85 3.50
C ASP A 27 1.74 12.14 4.28
N GLU A 28 1.98 12.58 5.50
CA GLU A 28 2.92 11.92 6.40
C GLU A 28 2.29 10.68 7.04
N TRP A 29 3.12 9.84 7.64
CA TRP A 29 2.64 8.70 8.41
C TRP A 29 1.69 9.14 9.50
N GLN A 30 0.57 8.43 9.64
CA GLN A 30 -0.42 8.65 10.70
C GLN A 30 -0.56 7.38 11.52
N PHE A 31 -0.86 7.54 12.81
CA PHE A 31 -1.09 6.40 13.70
C PHE A 31 -2.58 6.28 14.03
N ASP A 32 -3.12 5.07 13.91
CA ASP A 32 -4.50 4.77 14.26
C ASP A 32 -4.53 4.03 15.60
N ASN A 33 -5.05 4.69 16.63
CA ASN A 33 -5.11 4.14 17.98
C ASN A 33 -6.06 2.94 18.11
N GLU A 34 -7.14 2.92 17.34
CA GLU A 34 -8.12 1.84 17.42
C GLU A 34 -7.58 0.54 16.84
N LEU A 35 -6.92 0.64 15.69
CA LEU A 35 -6.36 -0.51 15.01
C LEU A 35 -4.92 -0.80 15.41
N ASN A 36 -4.30 0.14 16.12
CA ASN A 36 -2.90 0.04 16.55
C ASN A 36 -1.95 -0.19 15.36
N VAL A 37 -2.12 0.63 14.32
CA VAL A 37 -1.34 0.54 13.10
C VAL A 37 -0.90 1.93 12.63
N TRP A 38 0.15 1.96 11.81
CA TRP A 38 0.57 3.16 11.09
C TRP A 38 0.08 3.06 9.65
N TYR A 39 -0.32 4.19 9.07
CA TYR A 39 -0.74 4.19 7.68
C TYR A 39 -0.16 5.39 6.92
N LEU A 40 0.08 5.15 5.63
CA LEU A 40 0.63 6.13 4.70
C LEU A 40 -0.30 6.25 3.51
N HIS A 41 -0.74 7.47 3.22
CA HIS A 41 -1.61 7.76 2.09
C HIS A 41 -0.77 8.16 0.88
N LEU A 42 -0.97 7.48 -0.24
CA LEU A 42 -0.22 7.75 -1.46
C LEU A 42 -1.04 7.50 -2.71
N SER A 43 -0.56 8.04 -3.83
CA SER A 43 -1.14 7.78 -5.15
C SER A 43 -0.20 6.90 -5.95
N ILE A 44 -0.77 6.04 -6.80
CA ILE A 44 -0.02 5.25 -7.78
C ILE A 44 -0.54 5.60 -9.16
N VAL A 45 0.38 5.91 -10.08
CA VAL A 45 0.05 6.27 -11.46
C VAL A 45 0.45 5.13 -12.38
N ILE A 46 -0.47 4.72 -13.26
CA ILE A 46 -0.21 3.74 -14.31
C ILE A 46 -0.44 4.39 -15.67
N GLU A 47 0.11 3.81 -16.73
CA GLU A 47 0.06 4.41 -18.07
C GLU A 47 -1.33 4.36 -18.71
N CYS A 48 -2.10 3.32 -18.42
CA CYS A 48 -3.39 3.10 -19.07
C CYS A 48 -4.55 3.29 -18.11
N GLU A 49 -5.61 3.96 -18.57
CA GLU A 49 -6.87 3.99 -17.84
C GLU A 49 -7.58 2.65 -17.94
N THR A 50 -8.30 2.28 -16.90
CA THR A 50 -9.14 1.09 -16.90
C THR A 50 -10.57 1.46 -16.49
N PRO A 51 -11.57 0.63 -16.81
CA PRO A 51 -12.93 0.89 -16.36
C PRO A 51 -13.11 0.70 -14.85
N TYR A 52 -12.10 0.17 -14.14
CA TYR A 52 -12.22 -0.21 -12.73
C TYR A 52 -11.57 0.80 -11.79
N PHE A 53 -10.62 1.58 -12.25
CA PHE A 53 -9.93 2.59 -11.42
C PHE A 53 -9.27 3.65 -12.31
N PRO A 54 -9.08 4.88 -11.78
CA PRO A 54 -8.47 5.94 -12.56
C PRO A 54 -6.99 5.69 -12.79
N GLN A 55 -6.41 6.37 -13.77
CA GLN A 55 -4.99 6.28 -14.08
C GLN A 55 -4.14 6.65 -12.86
N LYS A 56 -4.56 7.62 -12.06
CA LYS A 56 -3.94 7.97 -10.79
C LYS A 56 -4.89 7.55 -9.68
N SER A 57 -4.60 6.43 -9.03
CA SER A 57 -5.43 5.87 -7.97
C SER A 57 -4.77 6.09 -6.61
N GLN A 58 -5.58 6.19 -5.56
CA GLN A 58 -5.10 6.46 -4.20
C GLN A 58 -5.22 5.23 -3.32
N TRP A 59 -4.23 5.05 -2.46
CA TRP A 59 -4.07 3.84 -1.65
C TRP A 59 -3.57 4.18 -0.26
N PHE A 60 -3.79 3.26 0.67
CA PHE A 60 -3.24 3.32 2.02
C PHE A 60 -2.35 2.11 2.26
N PHE A 61 -1.11 2.37 2.64
CA PHE A 61 -0.18 1.32 3.07
C PHE A 61 -0.20 1.27 4.58
N VAL A 62 -0.55 0.11 5.14
CA VAL A 62 -0.80 -0.06 6.57
C VAL A 62 0.21 -1.04 7.14
N VAL A 63 0.93 -0.62 8.18
CA VAL A 63 1.97 -1.43 8.83
C VAL A 63 1.79 -1.40 10.33
N GLY A 64 2.33 -2.42 11.02
CA GLY A 64 2.38 -2.44 12.48
C GLY A 64 3.62 -1.77 13.02
N SER A 65 3.68 -1.63 14.34
CA SER A 65 4.80 -0.99 15.03
C SER A 65 6.08 -1.84 14.99
N GLU A 66 5.97 -3.10 14.61
CA GLU A 66 7.12 -4.00 14.46
C GLU A 66 7.83 -3.87 13.10
N TYR A 67 7.39 -2.94 12.25
CA TYR A 67 8.04 -2.74 10.96
C TYR A 67 9.58 -2.67 11.14
N PRO A 68 10.40 -3.30 10.30
CA PRO A 68 10.07 -3.95 9.03
C PRO A 68 9.49 -5.37 9.11
N LYS A 69 9.22 -5.88 10.29
CA LYS A 69 8.55 -7.17 10.47
C LYS A 69 7.04 -6.97 10.52
N GLY A 70 6.30 -8.05 10.60
CA GLY A 70 4.84 -8.02 10.65
C GLY A 70 4.21 -7.93 9.28
N LYS A 71 2.91 -7.73 9.25
CA LYS A 71 2.15 -7.67 8.00
C LYS A 71 2.13 -6.25 7.43
N ILE A 72 2.15 -6.16 6.11
CA ILE A 72 1.88 -4.93 5.38
C ILE A 72 0.62 -5.17 4.56
N LYS A 73 -0.33 -4.25 4.67
CA LYS A 73 -1.57 -4.30 3.88
C LYS A 73 -1.64 -3.07 2.99
N VAL A 74 -2.14 -3.26 1.78
CA VAL A 74 -2.35 -2.19 0.81
C VAL A 74 -3.85 -2.14 0.52
N TYR A 75 -4.51 -1.09 1.00
CA TYR A 75 -5.95 -0.91 0.88
C TYR A 75 -6.28 0.20 -0.10
N PRO A 76 -7.34 0.05 -0.91
CA PRO A 76 -7.81 1.16 -1.74
C PRO A 76 -8.44 2.25 -0.88
N ASP A 77 -8.26 3.50 -1.32
CA ASP A 77 -8.94 4.64 -0.73
C ASP A 77 -10.46 4.50 -0.95
N VAL A 78 -11.26 5.15 -0.11
CA VAL A 78 -12.71 5.18 -0.30
C VAL A 78 -13.10 5.91 -1.57
N GLU A 79 -12.27 6.86 -2.02
CA GLU A 79 -12.47 7.63 -3.25
C GLU A 79 -11.24 7.50 -4.15
N ASN A 80 -11.43 7.78 -5.43
CA ASN A 80 -10.32 7.81 -6.42
C ASN A 80 -9.51 6.53 -6.45
N SER A 81 -10.18 5.39 -6.30
CA SER A 81 -9.54 4.08 -6.32
C SER A 81 -10.53 3.03 -6.81
N ILE A 82 -10.21 1.75 -6.57
CA ILE A 82 -11.04 0.64 -6.98
C ILE A 82 -12.22 0.50 -6.03
N THR A 83 -13.44 0.42 -6.59
CA THR A 83 -14.66 0.22 -5.81
C THR A 83 -15.28 -1.16 -6.02
N VAL A 84 -14.66 -2.01 -6.83
CA VAL A 84 -15.07 -3.40 -7.07
C VAL A 84 -13.96 -4.33 -6.63
N THR A 85 -14.27 -5.62 -6.49
CA THR A 85 -13.25 -6.62 -6.17
C THR A 85 -12.72 -7.21 -7.47
N LEU A 86 -11.41 -7.15 -7.64
CA LEU A 86 -10.72 -7.71 -8.80
C LEU A 86 -9.93 -8.97 -8.40
N TYR A 87 -9.31 -9.60 -9.38
CA TYR A 87 -8.54 -10.82 -9.17
C TYR A 87 -7.35 -10.54 -8.22
N HIS A 88 -7.08 -11.45 -7.31
CA HIS A 88 -6.04 -11.31 -6.27
C HIS A 88 -6.24 -10.08 -5.38
N GLN A 89 -7.49 -9.81 -5.04
CA GLN A 89 -7.86 -8.76 -4.11
C GLN A 89 -8.86 -9.32 -3.10
N ALA A 90 -8.76 -8.90 -1.84
CA ALA A 90 -9.78 -9.22 -0.83
C ALA A 90 -11.09 -8.52 -1.18
N ASN A 91 -12.21 -9.01 -0.63
CA ASN A 91 -13.53 -8.47 -0.92
C ASN A 91 -13.56 -6.96 -0.63
N ASN A 92 -13.87 -6.16 -1.66
CA ASN A 92 -13.83 -4.70 -1.63
C ASN A 92 -15.23 -4.07 -1.53
N SER A 93 -16.24 -4.84 -1.15
CA SER A 93 -17.61 -4.34 -1.10
C SER A 93 -17.91 -3.44 0.10
N LYS A 94 -17.01 -3.33 1.07
CA LYS A 94 -17.23 -2.58 2.31
C LYS A 94 -16.08 -1.62 2.59
N ILE A 95 -16.41 -0.56 3.34
CA ILE A 95 -15.41 0.35 3.89
C ILE A 95 -14.96 -0.22 5.24
N GLU A 96 -13.67 -0.48 5.41
CA GLU A 96 -13.13 -1.02 6.66
C GLU A 96 -12.89 0.08 7.68
N ARG A 97 -12.30 1.18 7.25
CA ARG A 97 -12.00 2.31 8.12
C ARG A 97 -12.73 3.53 7.60
N ASN A 98 -13.67 4.03 8.39
CA ASN A 98 -14.54 5.13 7.98
C ASN A 98 -13.71 6.36 7.54
N GLY A 99 -13.97 6.81 6.32
CA GLY A 99 -13.32 7.99 5.75
C GLY A 99 -11.88 7.76 5.28
N LEU A 100 -11.32 6.56 5.46
CA LEU A 100 -9.94 6.26 5.07
C LEU A 100 -9.88 5.22 3.97
N TRP A 101 -10.03 3.94 4.28
CA TRP A 101 -9.84 2.90 3.26
C TRP A 101 -10.97 1.88 3.24
N ARG A 102 -11.03 1.17 2.10
CA ARG A 102 -11.95 0.05 1.87
C ARG A 102 -11.26 -1.26 2.25
N LYS A 103 -12.06 -2.32 2.43
CA LYS A 103 -11.54 -3.63 2.84
C LYS A 103 -10.73 -4.37 1.78
N GLY A 104 -10.72 -3.91 0.56
CA GLY A 104 -10.16 -4.62 -0.57
C GLY A 104 -8.63 -4.64 -0.62
N ALA A 105 -7.98 -5.20 0.40
CA ALA A 105 -6.53 -5.32 0.42
C ALA A 105 -6.03 -6.14 -0.76
N LEU A 106 -4.93 -5.70 -1.38
CA LEU A 106 -4.32 -6.40 -2.49
C LEU A 106 -3.56 -7.62 -2.01
N CYS A 107 -3.64 -8.73 -2.77
CA CYS A 107 -2.90 -9.96 -2.48
C CYS A 107 -1.54 -9.86 -3.19
N LEU A 108 -0.55 -9.26 -2.54
CA LEU A 108 0.74 -8.96 -3.15
C LEU A 108 1.80 -10.04 -2.95
N GLU A 109 1.51 -11.04 -2.12
CA GLU A 109 2.48 -12.10 -1.79
C GLU A 109 2.24 -13.38 -2.58
N VAL A 110 1.64 -13.28 -3.77
CA VAL A 110 1.35 -14.45 -4.60
C VAL A 110 2.39 -14.58 -5.72
N SER A 111 2.88 -15.80 -5.93
CA SER A 111 3.91 -16.08 -6.92
C SER A 111 3.43 -15.94 -8.36
N THR A 112 2.12 -15.87 -8.57
CA THR A 112 1.54 -15.68 -9.90
C THR A 112 1.71 -14.25 -10.43
N ILE A 113 2.06 -13.30 -9.56
CA ILE A 113 2.38 -11.94 -10.01
C ILE A 113 3.79 -11.97 -10.60
N PRO A 114 4.01 -11.48 -11.82
CA PRO A 114 5.33 -11.47 -12.44
C PRO A 114 6.40 -10.82 -11.59
N ASN A 115 7.61 -11.32 -11.72
CA ASN A 115 8.79 -10.84 -10.99
C ASN A 115 8.71 -11.05 -9.48
N TYR A 116 7.91 -12.04 -9.04
CA TYR A 116 7.85 -12.39 -7.63
C TYR A 116 9.24 -12.85 -7.15
N GLN A 117 9.65 -12.33 -6.02
CA GLN A 117 10.91 -12.69 -5.37
C GLN A 117 10.64 -12.84 -3.87
N SER A 118 11.58 -13.44 -3.16
CA SER A 118 11.49 -13.51 -1.70
C SER A 118 11.42 -12.10 -1.12
N GLU A 119 10.50 -11.89 -0.18
CA GLU A 119 10.28 -10.59 0.41
C GLU A 119 11.46 -10.17 1.29
N PRO A 120 12.05 -8.99 1.05
CA PRO A 120 13.11 -8.49 1.94
C PRO A 120 12.51 -8.00 3.27
N TYR A 121 13.34 -7.97 4.30
CA TYR A 121 12.92 -7.52 5.64
C TYR A 121 13.77 -6.36 6.15
N SER A 122 14.42 -5.60 5.28
CA SER A 122 15.11 -4.38 5.68
C SER A 122 14.15 -3.20 5.72
N VAL A 123 14.49 -2.18 6.50
CA VAL A 123 13.68 -0.96 6.62
C VAL A 123 13.49 -0.30 5.27
N ASP A 124 14.55 -0.19 4.47
CA ASP A 124 14.50 0.48 3.17
C ASP A 124 13.74 -0.32 2.11
N GLU A 125 13.85 -1.64 2.15
CA GLU A 125 13.42 -2.47 1.03
C GLU A 125 12.01 -3.03 1.18
N ARG A 126 11.53 -3.23 2.40
CA ARG A 126 10.27 -3.94 2.57
C ARG A 126 9.06 -3.16 2.08
N LEU A 127 8.94 -1.90 2.46
CA LEU A 127 7.84 -1.05 1.97
C LEU A 127 7.97 -0.83 0.46
N LEU A 128 9.19 -0.60 0.00
CA LEU A 128 9.48 -0.45 -1.43
C LEU A 128 9.07 -1.70 -2.22
N TYR A 129 9.35 -2.89 -1.68
CA TYR A 129 8.95 -4.14 -2.29
C TYR A 129 7.42 -4.21 -2.47
N HIS A 130 6.67 -3.88 -1.42
CA HIS A 130 5.22 -3.88 -1.49
C HIS A 130 4.68 -2.83 -2.47
N ALA A 131 5.31 -1.67 -2.53
CA ALA A 131 4.93 -0.63 -3.51
C ALA A 131 5.15 -1.11 -4.94
N LYS A 132 6.27 -1.75 -5.22
CA LYS A 132 6.55 -2.32 -6.54
C LYS A 132 5.54 -3.42 -6.90
N ARG A 133 5.19 -4.27 -5.93
CA ARG A 133 4.20 -5.33 -6.14
C ARG A 133 2.81 -4.73 -6.40
N ALA A 134 2.45 -3.66 -5.70
CA ALA A 134 1.18 -2.97 -5.93
C ALA A 134 1.10 -2.40 -7.34
N ILE A 135 2.18 -1.78 -7.81
CA ILE A 135 2.26 -1.28 -9.18
C ILE A 135 2.08 -2.41 -10.18
N CYS A 136 2.79 -3.53 -9.98
CA CYS A 136 2.64 -4.71 -10.85
C CYS A 136 1.21 -5.22 -10.85
N TRP A 137 0.57 -5.28 -9.70
CA TRP A 137 -0.82 -5.72 -9.59
C TRP A 137 -1.73 -4.83 -10.41
N LEU A 138 -1.59 -3.50 -10.28
CA LEU A 138 -2.41 -2.54 -11.03
C LEU A 138 -2.21 -2.66 -12.54
N GLU A 139 -1.01 -2.97 -12.98
CA GLU A 139 -0.70 -3.08 -14.40
C GLU A 139 -1.17 -4.39 -15.03
N LEU A 140 -1.46 -5.41 -14.22
CA LEU A 140 -1.77 -6.75 -14.71
C LEU A 140 -3.23 -7.17 -14.59
N VAL A 141 -3.98 -6.57 -13.68
CA VAL A 141 -5.30 -7.09 -13.30
C VAL A 141 -6.44 -6.54 -14.18
N TYR A 142 -6.16 -5.53 -14.96
CA TYR A 142 -7.18 -4.97 -15.85
C TYR A 142 -7.18 -5.59 -17.27
#